data_dac8e09e3638cae1ae2cd0e978ec656f
#
_entry.id   dac8e09e3638cae1ae2cd0e978ec656f
#
_cell.length_a   1.000
_cell.length_b   1.000
_cell.length_c   1.000
_cell.angle_alpha   90.00
_cell.angle_beta   90.00
_cell.angle_gamma   90.00
#
_symmetry.space_group_name_H-M   'P 1'
#
loop_
_entity.id
_entity.type
_entity.pdbx_description
1 polymer ?
#
loop_
_entity_poly.entity_id
_entity_poly.type
_entity_poly.pdbx_seq_one_letter_code
_entity_poly.pdbx_strand_id
1 'polypeptide(L)'
;MYGKYLTLVSQEGNPIPQIVNWYGKLDVRNVNRRDYKKIPSPLMLEMRSGIDVFYPDVMTSPVLMVSEEAMEVIRLYDSRMPFFFLALFDAAKEENISYYCPVLAEDADGGKEAMYRIKQRDGDVIKICEELAESLLERGVTGMGLTSEWAVPASSLSNQ
;
A
#
# COMPACT_ATOMS: atom_id res chain seq x y z
N MET A 1 6.50 5.12 -21.01
CA MET A 1 5.06 4.85 -21.01
C MET A 1 4.82 3.36 -20.84
N TYR A 2 3.94 3.00 -19.96
CA TYR A 2 3.68 1.60 -19.62
C TYR A 2 2.45 1.11 -20.36
N GLY A 3 2.52 -0.12 -20.90
CA GLY A 3 1.43 -0.65 -21.71
C GLY A 3 0.46 -1.55 -20.96
N LYS A 4 0.92 -2.14 -19.86
CA LYS A 4 0.08 -3.11 -19.14
C LYS A 4 0.14 -2.84 -17.65
N TYR A 5 -1.03 -2.88 -17.02
CA TYR A 5 -1.18 -2.70 -15.59
C TYR A 5 -1.90 -3.90 -14.98
N LEU A 6 -1.53 -4.18 -13.76
CA LEU A 6 -2.18 -5.18 -12.92
C LEU A 6 -2.85 -4.47 -11.75
N THR A 7 -3.83 -5.10 -11.16
CA THR A 7 -4.45 -4.59 -9.94
C THR A 7 -3.72 -5.18 -8.74
N LEU A 8 -3.30 -4.31 -7.84
CA LEU A 8 -2.63 -4.70 -6.61
C LEU A 8 -3.67 -4.89 -5.51
N VAL A 9 -3.66 -6.05 -4.90
CA VAL A 9 -4.52 -6.37 -3.77
C VAL A 9 -3.66 -6.96 -2.65
N SER A 10 -4.23 -7.03 -1.46
CA SER A 10 -3.54 -7.70 -0.35
C SER A 10 -3.46 -9.19 -0.61
N GLN A 11 -2.32 -9.78 -0.30
CA GLN A 11 -2.16 -11.21 -0.33
C GLN A 11 -2.82 -11.81 0.91
N GLU A 12 -3.67 -12.80 0.71
CA GLU A 12 -4.38 -13.46 1.80
C GLU A 12 -3.57 -14.63 2.37
N GLY A 13 -3.97 -15.07 3.56
CA GLY A 13 -3.48 -16.30 4.14
C GLY A 13 -2.36 -16.17 5.14
N ASN A 14 -1.80 -14.99 5.32
CA ASN A 14 -0.72 -14.78 6.29
C ASN A 14 -1.23 -14.00 7.50
N PRO A 15 -0.77 -14.34 8.72
CA PRO A 15 -1.14 -13.59 9.92
C PRO A 15 -0.37 -12.26 9.96
N ILE A 16 -0.96 -11.22 9.42
CA ILE A 16 -0.35 -9.90 9.37
C ILE A 16 -0.78 -9.07 10.58
N PRO A 17 -0.02 -8.02 10.94
CA PRO A 17 -0.42 -7.16 12.04
C PRO A 17 -1.73 -6.43 11.71
N GLN A 18 -2.55 -6.28 12.73
CA GLN A 18 -3.79 -5.53 12.60
C GLN A 18 -3.56 -4.12 13.09
N ILE A 19 -3.82 -3.15 12.23
CA ILE A 19 -3.69 -1.73 12.59
C ILE A 19 -4.99 -1.29 13.25
N VAL A 20 -4.87 -0.76 14.47
CA VAL A 20 -6.01 -0.40 15.29
C VAL A 20 -5.99 1.08 15.62
N ASN A 21 -7.15 1.61 15.97
CA ASN A 21 -7.28 2.99 16.48
C ASN A 21 -6.71 4.06 15.54
N TRP A 22 -6.81 3.81 14.22
CA TRP A 22 -6.24 4.74 13.24
C TRP A 22 -7.20 5.90 12.87
N TYR A 23 -8.47 5.79 13.18
CA TYR A 23 -9.53 6.69 12.69
C TYR A 23 -9.28 8.17 13.01
N GLY A 24 -8.78 8.47 14.19
CA GLY A 24 -8.54 9.86 14.59
C GLY A 24 -7.15 10.35 14.28
N LYS A 25 -6.30 9.49 13.73
CA LYS A 25 -4.89 9.80 13.47
C LYS A 25 -4.58 9.92 11.99
N LEU A 26 -5.23 9.10 11.18
CA LEU A 26 -5.06 9.11 9.73
C LEU A 26 -6.39 9.45 9.07
N ASP A 27 -6.43 10.57 8.40
CA ASP A 27 -7.56 10.92 7.55
C ASP A 27 -7.21 10.47 6.13
N VAL A 28 -7.82 9.36 5.69
CA VAL A 28 -7.52 8.79 4.38
C VAL A 28 -7.85 9.74 3.23
N ARG A 29 -8.71 10.74 3.47
CA ARG A 29 -9.00 11.76 2.46
C ARG A 29 -7.81 12.64 2.15
N ASN A 30 -6.82 12.69 3.03
CA ASN A 30 -5.59 13.45 2.83
C ASN A 30 -4.51 12.66 2.07
N VAL A 31 -4.76 11.37 1.80
CA VAL A 31 -3.79 10.54 1.08
C VAL A 31 -3.93 10.79 -0.41
N ASN A 32 -3.48 11.95 -0.85
CA ASN A 32 -3.47 12.35 -2.24
C ASN A 32 -2.34 13.39 -2.43
N ARG A 33 -1.99 13.65 -3.68
CA ARG A 33 -0.84 14.51 -4.00
C ARG A 33 -1.01 15.97 -3.57
N ARG A 34 -2.24 16.41 -3.41
CA ARG A 34 -2.52 17.78 -2.97
C ARG A 34 -2.39 17.93 -1.47
N ASP A 35 -2.87 16.95 -0.70
CA ASP A 35 -3.08 17.09 0.73
C ASP A 35 -2.16 16.26 1.62
N TYR A 36 -1.29 15.43 1.05
CA TYR A 36 -0.52 14.47 1.86
C TYR A 36 0.39 15.15 2.89
N LYS A 37 0.79 16.38 2.65
CA LYS A 37 1.63 17.12 3.61
C LYS A 37 0.90 17.49 4.89
N LYS A 38 -0.42 17.35 4.91
CA LYS A 38 -1.22 17.51 6.12
C LYS A 38 -1.09 16.32 7.06
N ILE A 39 -0.59 15.19 6.55
CA ILE A 39 -0.39 13.99 7.34
C ILE A 39 0.94 14.11 8.09
N PRO A 40 0.94 13.84 9.41
CA PRO A 40 2.21 13.84 10.15
C PRO A 40 3.21 12.86 9.56
N SER A 41 4.49 13.20 9.58
CA SER A 41 5.55 12.30 9.15
C SER A 41 6.68 12.36 10.18
N PRO A 42 6.86 11.32 10.99
CA PRO A 42 6.18 10.03 10.94
C PRO A 42 4.75 10.08 11.45
N LEU A 43 3.91 9.30 10.82
CA LEU A 43 2.59 9.01 11.35
C LEU A 43 2.72 7.79 12.27
N MET A 44 2.31 7.93 13.52
CA MET A 44 2.43 6.88 14.53
C MET A 44 1.10 6.17 14.67
N LEU A 45 1.04 4.90 14.31
CA LEU A 45 -0.17 4.09 14.46
C LEU A 45 0.11 2.87 15.32
N GLU A 46 -0.93 2.40 15.96
CA GLU A 46 -0.86 1.24 16.83
C GLU A 46 -1.21 -0.02 16.06
N MET A 47 -0.51 -1.11 16.35
CA MET A 47 -0.83 -2.41 15.77
C MET A 47 -0.98 -3.45 16.86
N ARG A 48 -1.73 -4.50 16.55
CA ARG A 48 -1.80 -5.73 17.33
C ARG A 48 -1.35 -6.86 16.45
N SER A 49 -0.47 -7.70 16.99
CA SER A 49 0.02 -8.85 16.25
C SER A 49 -0.13 -10.11 17.09
N GLY A 50 -0.40 -11.22 16.43
CA GLY A 50 -0.45 -12.51 17.08
C GLY A 50 0.93 -13.05 17.39
N ILE A 51 0.98 -14.29 17.87
CA ILE A 51 2.24 -14.93 18.23
C ILE A 51 3.11 -15.15 16.98
N ASP A 52 2.48 -15.57 15.89
CA ASP A 52 3.17 -15.88 14.63
C ASP A 52 2.93 -14.80 13.59
N VAL A 53 3.20 -13.54 13.96
CA VAL A 53 2.95 -12.43 13.06
C VAL A 53 3.94 -12.44 11.90
N PHE A 54 3.41 -12.16 10.72
CA PHE A 54 4.19 -11.96 9.51
C PHE A 54 4.12 -10.49 9.12
N TYR A 55 5.27 -9.87 8.90
CA TYR A 55 5.34 -8.46 8.48
C TYR A 55 5.61 -8.40 6.98
N PRO A 56 4.58 -8.27 6.15
CA PRO A 56 4.78 -8.24 4.70
C PRO A 56 5.45 -6.95 4.25
N ASP A 57 6.07 -7.00 3.08
CA ASP A 57 6.63 -5.79 2.46
C ASP A 57 5.56 -4.84 1.96
N VAL A 58 4.37 -5.34 1.67
CA VAL A 58 3.27 -4.54 1.14
C VAL A 58 1.99 -4.86 1.90
N MET A 59 1.34 -3.82 2.41
CA MET A 59 -0.01 -3.90 2.97
C MET A 59 -0.85 -2.80 2.34
N THR A 60 -2.14 -3.07 2.17
CA THR A 60 -3.02 -2.13 1.47
C THR A 60 -4.07 -1.47 2.35
N SER A 61 -4.17 -1.85 3.59
CA SER A 61 -5.19 -1.31 4.51
C SER A 61 -4.56 -0.87 5.83
N PRO A 62 -4.94 0.25 6.39
CA PRO A 62 -5.95 1.23 5.95
C PRO A 62 -5.49 2.11 4.79
N VAL A 63 -4.22 2.05 4.44
CA VAL A 63 -3.62 2.77 3.34
C VAL A 63 -2.51 1.91 2.78
N LEU A 64 -2.16 2.11 1.51
CA LEU A 64 -1.03 1.39 0.94
C LEU A 64 0.24 1.76 1.69
N MET A 65 0.97 0.75 2.15
CA MET A 65 2.24 0.94 2.84
C MET A 65 3.22 -0.14 2.40
N VAL A 66 4.46 0.24 2.25
CA VAL A 66 5.49 -0.65 1.71
C VAL A 66 6.75 -0.58 2.58
N SER A 67 7.53 -1.66 2.55
CA SER A 67 8.82 -1.70 3.23
C SER A 67 9.82 -0.78 2.55
N GLU A 68 10.95 -0.53 3.20
CA GLU A 68 12.03 0.24 2.61
C GLU A 68 12.52 -0.38 1.31
N GLU A 69 12.66 -1.70 1.27
CA GLU A 69 13.09 -2.39 0.06
C GLU A 69 12.14 -2.17 -1.10
N ALA A 70 10.85 -2.31 -0.85
CA ALA A 70 9.85 -2.06 -1.88
C ALA A 70 9.83 -0.59 -2.29
N MET A 71 9.98 0.32 -1.33
CA MET A 71 10.03 1.76 -1.61
C MET A 71 11.18 2.10 -2.55
N GLU A 72 12.35 1.52 -2.31
CA GLU A 72 13.51 1.78 -3.17
C GLU A 72 13.27 1.31 -4.60
N VAL A 73 12.61 0.17 -4.78
CA VAL A 73 12.28 -0.33 -6.11
C VAL A 73 11.27 0.58 -6.80
N ILE A 74 10.24 1.02 -6.07
CA ILE A 74 9.25 1.96 -6.61
C ILE A 74 9.93 3.23 -7.11
N ARG A 75 10.89 3.75 -6.37
CA ARG A 75 11.62 4.95 -6.76
C ARG A 75 12.48 4.78 -8.00
N LEU A 76 12.89 3.57 -8.33
CA LEU A 76 13.58 3.32 -9.60
C LEU A 76 12.66 3.55 -10.80
N TYR A 77 11.37 3.31 -10.63
CA TYR A 77 10.39 3.48 -11.70
C TYR A 77 9.73 4.86 -11.69
N ASP A 78 9.65 5.46 -10.50
CA ASP A 78 9.11 6.81 -10.35
C ASP A 78 9.90 7.54 -9.27
N SER A 79 10.94 8.24 -9.68
CA SER A 79 11.82 8.97 -8.75
C SER A 79 11.14 10.15 -8.08
N ARG A 80 9.97 10.55 -8.56
CA ARG A 80 9.21 11.68 -8.00
C ARG A 80 8.08 11.24 -7.10
N MET A 81 7.91 9.94 -6.91
CA MET A 81 6.85 9.43 -6.03
C MET A 81 7.04 10.00 -4.63
N PRO A 82 6.07 10.77 -4.11
CA PRO A 82 6.16 11.20 -2.72
C PRO A 82 5.74 10.08 -1.79
N PHE A 83 6.35 10.05 -0.60
CA PHE A 83 6.03 9.09 0.43
C PHE A 83 5.85 9.84 1.75
N PHE A 84 4.98 9.33 2.61
CA PHE A 84 5.04 9.73 4.00
C PHE A 84 5.43 8.50 4.84
N PHE A 85 6.06 8.77 5.97
CA PHE A 85 6.64 7.74 6.82
C PHE A 85 5.63 7.31 7.88
N LEU A 86 5.49 6.00 8.05
CA LEU A 86 4.55 5.40 8.98
C LEU A 86 5.31 4.52 9.95
N ALA A 87 5.10 4.73 11.25
CA ALA A 87 5.63 3.85 12.27
C ALA A 87 4.48 3.11 12.94
N LEU A 88 4.55 1.80 12.95
CA LEU A 88 3.60 0.94 13.65
C LEU A 88 4.23 0.43 14.92
N PHE A 89 3.51 0.45 16.02
CA PHE A 89 4.02 -0.11 17.27
C PHE A 89 2.99 -0.99 17.94
N ASP A 90 3.48 -2.04 18.61
CA ASP A 90 2.68 -2.94 19.41
C ASP A 90 3.11 -2.76 20.86
N ALA A 91 2.30 -2.06 21.64
CA ALA A 91 2.65 -1.75 23.03
C ALA A 91 2.78 -2.99 23.90
N ALA A 92 1.99 -4.03 23.62
CA ALA A 92 2.02 -5.26 24.41
C ALA A 92 3.31 -6.05 24.23
N LYS A 93 3.91 -5.96 23.03
CA LYS A 93 5.14 -6.69 22.72
C LYS A 93 6.37 -5.80 22.68
N GLU A 94 6.21 -4.50 22.85
CA GLU A 94 7.27 -3.52 22.72
C GLU A 94 8.00 -3.62 21.38
N GLU A 95 7.25 -3.93 20.32
CA GLU A 95 7.79 -4.03 18.97
C GLU A 95 7.33 -2.83 18.13
N ASN A 96 8.17 -2.45 17.19
CA ASN A 96 7.76 -1.45 16.21
C ASN A 96 8.35 -1.80 14.84
N ILE A 97 7.69 -1.32 13.79
CA ILE A 97 8.13 -1.53 12.42
C ILE A 97 7.75 -0.29 11.61
N SER A 98 8.60 0.04 10.67
CA SER A 98 8.42 1.22 9.82
C SER A 98 7.99 0.84 8.43
N TYR A 99 7.08 1.63 7.88
CA TYR A 99 6.63 1.51 6.50
C TYR A 99 6.67 2.87 5.82
N TYR A 100 6.64 2.84 4.51
CA TYR A 100 6.58 4.03 3.67
C TYR A 100 5.30 3.98 2.87
N CYS A 101 4.56 5.08 2.85
CA CYS A 101 3.27 5.13 2.18
C CYS A 101 3.39 5.94 0.90
N PRO A 102 3.37 5.30 -0.27
CA PRO A 102 3.44 6.04 -1.52
C PRO A 102 2.15 6.82 -1.74
N VAL A 103 2.30 8.06 -2.17
CA VAL A 103 1.18 8.94 -2.46
C VAL A 103 0.92 8.86 -3.96
N LEU A 104 -0.03 8.02 -4.34
CA LEU A 104 -0.28 7.69 -5.73
C LEU A 104 -1.01 8.82 -6.47
N ALA A 105 -0.72 8.95 -7.74
CA ALA A 105 -1.52 9.78 -8.63
C ALA A 105 -2.90 9.15 -8.81
N GLU A 106 -3.90 9.98 -9.08
CA GLU A 106 -5.25 9.50 -9.35
C GLU A 106 -5.50 9.47 -10.86
N ASP A 107 -6.16 8.41 -11.32
CA ASP A 107 -6.60 8.28 -12.71
C ASP A 107 -5.52 8.66 -13.71
N ALA A 108 -4.34 8.08 -13.54
CA ALA A 108 -3.20 8.40 -14.38
C ALA A 108 -3.52 8.18 -15.85
N ASP A 109 -3.14 9.15 -16.63
CA ASP A 109 -3.48 9.28 -18.02
C ASP A 109 -2.40 8.68 -18.90
N GLY A 110 -2.79 7.87 -19.87
CA GLY A 110 -1.89 7.40 -20.92
C GLY A 110 -0.74 6.51 -20.47
N GLY A 111 -0.84 5.88 -19.34
CA GLY A 111 0.19 4.92 -18.89
C GLY A 111 1.51 5.56 -18.49
N LYS A 112 1.50 6.78 -18.01
CA LYS A 112 2.71 7.49 -17.61
C LYS A 112 3.21 7.12 -16.23
N GLU A 113 2.29 6.75 -15.34
CA GLU A 113 2.63 6.45 -13.96
C GLU A 113 2.91 4.97 -13.77
N ALA A 114 3.95 4.65 -13.02
CA ALA A 114 4.22 3.25 -12.67
C ALA A 114 3.17 2.67 -11.76
N MET A 115 2.62 3.51 -10.88
CA MET A 115 1.50 3.15 -10.01
C MET A 115 0.53 4.31 -9.95
N TYR A 116 -0.76 3.99 -9.90
CA TYR A 116 -1.78 5.00 -9.71
C TYR A 116 -3.00 4.37 -9.06
N ARG A 117 -3.94 5.20 -8.63
CA ARG A 117 -5.17 4.69 -8.04
C ARG A 117 -6.38 5.23 -8.75
N ILE A 118 -7.43 4.43 -8.71
CA ILE A 118 -8.74 4.81 -9.21
C ILE A 118 -9.67 4.84 -8.02
N LYS A 119 -10.27 5.99 -7.76
CA LYS A 119 -11.23 6.10 -6.67
C LYS A 119 -12.54 5.43 -7.06
N GLN A 120 -13.04 4.60 -6.17
CA GLN A 120 -14.31 3.93 -6.34
C GLN A 120 -15.11 4.03 -5.05
N ARG A 121 -16.42 3.80 -5.16
CA ARG A 121 -17.33 3.88 -4.02
C ARG A 121 -16.92 2.95 -2.88
N ASP A 122 -16.49 1.74 -3.21
CA ASP A 122 -16.19 0.70 -2.23
C ASP A 122 -14.70 0.63 -1.87
N GLY A 123 -13.96 1.66 -2.18
CA GLY A 123 -12.54 1.69 -1.92
C GLY A 123 -11.74 1.90 -3.18
N ASP A 124 -10.51 2.35 -3.00
CA ASP A 124 -9.65 2.64 -4.14
C ASP A 124 -9.08 1.37 -4.75
N VAL A 125 -8.92 1.37 -6.05
CA VAL A 125 -8.23 0.33 -6.79
C VAL A 125 -6.83 0.83 -7.10
N ILE A 126 -5.83 0.03 -6.79
CA ILE A 126 -4.43 0.38 -7.04
C ILE A 126 -3.97 -0.34 -8.29
N LYS A 127 -3.45 0.42 -9.24
CA LYS A 127 -2.87 -0.10 -10.48
C LYS A 127 -1.37 -0.01 -10.42
N ILE A 128 -0.70 -1.06 -10.85
CA ILE A 128 0.77 -1.13 -10.89
C ILE A 128 1.18 -1.65 -12.26
N CYS A 129 2.17 -1.01 -12.87
CA CYS A 129 2.64 -1.47 -14.17
C CYS A 129 3.31 -2.82 -14.02
N GLU A 130 3.22 -3.64 -15.07
CA GLU A 130 3.76 -5.00 -15.04
C GLU A 130 5.25 -5.01 -14.75
N GLU A 131 5.99 -4.10 -15.32
CA GLU A 131 7.44 -4.01 -15.13
C GLU A 131 7.82 -3.81 -13.67
N LEU A 132 7.15 -2.89 -12.99
CA LEU A 132 7.40 -2.65 -11.57
C LEU A 132 7.00 -3.86 -10.73
N ALA A 133 5.84 -4.45 -11.04
CA ALA A 133 5.37 -5.63 -10.31
C ALA A 133 6.37 -6.78 -10.43
N GLU A 134 6.90 -7.01 -11.63
CA GLU A 134 7.90 -8.05 -11.84
C GLU A 134 9.18 -7.76 -11.08
N SER A 135 9.64 -6.51 -11.06
CA SER A 135 10.83 -6.13 -10.31
C SER A 135 10.68 -6.37 -8.83
N LEU A 136 9.51 -6.06 -8.28
CA LEU A 136 9.22 -6.31 -6.87
C LEU A 136 9.23 -7.81 -6.56
N LEU A 137 8.58 -8.60 -7.41
CA LEU A 137 8.54 -10.05 -7.21
C LEU A 137 9.93 -10.69 -7.33
N GLU A 138 10.74 -10.23 -8.27
CA GLU A 138 12.11 -10.74 -8.42
C GLU A 138 12.97 -10.51 -7.19
N ARG A 139 12.68 -9.48 -6.43
CA ARG A 139 13.39 -9.17 -5.20
C ARG A 139 12.79 -9.85 -3.97
N GLY A 140 11.80 -10.70 -4.17
CA GLY A 140 11.17 -11.42 -3.08
C GLY A 140 10.25 -10.60 -2.20
N VAL A 141 9.73 -9.49 -2.73
CA VAL A 141 8.79 -8.65 -2.00
C VAL A 141 7.51 -9.44 -1.69
N THR A 142 7.09 -9.42 -0.45
CA THR A 142 5.96 -10.18 0.06
C THR A 142 4.74 -9.30 0.25
N GLY A 143 3.56 -9.94 0.31
CA GLY A 143 2.31 -9.24 0.63
C GLY A 143 1.53 -8.75 -0.57
N MET A 144 2.06 -8.87 -1.78
CA MET A 144 1.36 -8.45 -2.98
C MET A 144 0.49 -9.56 -3.55
N GLY A 145 -0.79 -9.26 -3.74
CA GLY A 145 -1.64 -10.02 -4.62
C GLY A 145 -1.80 -9.23 -5.91
N LEU A 146 -1.71 -9.91 -7.04
CA LEU A 146 -1.83 -9.26 -8.34
C LEU A 146 -2.91 -9.95 -9.14
N THR A 147 -3.74 -9.15 -9.80
CA THR A 147 -4.76 -9.67 -10.70
C THR A 147 -4.84 -8.82 -11.94
N SER A 148 -5.20 -9.45 -13.07
CA SER A 148 -5.40 -8.73 -14.32
C SER A 148 -6.78 -8.08 -14.41
N GLU A 149 -7.64 -8.32 -13.44
CA GLU A 149 -8.97 -7.72 -13.45
C GLU A 149 -8.92 -6.23 -13.25
N TRP A 150 -9.84 -5.51 -13.88
CA TRP A 150 -9.87 -4.06 -13.81
C TRP A 150 -10.09 -3.55 -12.40
N ALA A 151 -10.97 -4.20 -11.66
CA ALA A 151 -11.32 -3.81 -10.31
C ALA A 151 -11.21 -5.03 -9.39
N VAL A 152 -11.22 -4.79 -8.08
CA VAL A 152 -11.30 -5.88 -7.12
C VAL A 152 -12.60 -6.64 -7.36
N PRO A 153 -12.55 -7.97 -7.54
CA PRO A 153 -13.75 -8.74 -7.82
C PRO A 153 -14.81 -8.55 -6.74
N ALA A 154 -16.06 -8.40 -7.18
CA ALA A 154 -17.17 -8.25 -6.26
C ALA A 154 -17.26 -9.42 -5.27
N SER A 155 -16.91 -10.62 -5.74
CA SER A 155 -16.92 -11.81 -4.90
C SER A 155 -15.94 -11.70 -3.73
N SER A 156 -14.82 -11.02 -3.90
CA SER A 156 -13.86 -10.84 -2.82
C SER A 156 -14.35 -9.82 -1.80
N LEU A 157 -15.32 -9.00 -2.16
CA LEU A 157 -15.90 -7.99 -1.28
C LEU A 157 -17.17 -8.48 -0.60
N SER A 158 -17.90 -9.38 -1.25
CA SER A 158 -19.23 -9.79 -0.81
C SER A 158 -19.28 -11.15 -0.14
N ASN A 159 -18.20 -11.88 -0.13
CA ASN A 159 -18.13 -13.20 0.49
C ASN A 159 -17.85 -13.13 1.98
N GLN A 160 -18.34 -12.14 2.57
CA GLN A 160 -18.05 -11.90 3.96
C GLN A 160 -19.25 -12.16 4.80
#